data_10ecce719d29a74993afbe89266de331
#
_entry.id   10ecce719d29a74993afbe89266de331
#
_cell.length_a   1.000
_cell.length_b   1.000
_cell.length_c   1.000
_cell.angle_alpha   90.00
_cell.angle_beta   90.00
_cell.angle_gamma   90.00
#
_symmetry.space_group_name_H-M   'P 1'
#
loop_
_entity.id
_entity.type
_entity.pdbx_description
1 polymer ?
#
loop_
_entity_poly.entity_id
_entity_poly.type
_entity_poly.pdbx_seq_one_letter_code
_entity_poly.pdbx_strand_id
1 'polypeptide(L)'
;MKHLFAVLFALLIGGFAKAQTNAQLFYDFGSDRKFVTLTLEMFKADKWGNTYFFVDHDFNYDDPATDSNVLAPGGSYLEIARCLNFWQESAIKAFSLQVEYNGGVTKNYPINTAWLFGVDYFMHDKSFNNTLNLKALYKTIRKKGSTVPMQLTAVWTCKDLFGLKGLTFDGFADFWWETHNCIKEDGSWTEKHNIFITEPQLWYNVGKHLGCENLNIGTEIELSNNFGSTNGFKCRPCLGAKWIF
;
A
#
# COMPACT_ATOMS: atom_id res chain seq x y z
N MET A 1 -3.63 18.08 -21.32
CA MET A 1 -3.27 17.80 -19.89
C MET A 1 -4.15 18.50 -18.87
N LYS A 2 -4.46 19.81 -19.02
CA LYS A 2 -5.33 20.53 -18.04
C LYS A 2 -6.75 19.98 -17.90
N HIS A 3 -7.33 19.40 -18.96
CA HIS A 3 -8.68 18.82 -18.93
C HIS A 3 -8.74 17.40 -18.30
N LEU A 4 -7.63 16.67 -18.31
CA LEU A 4 -7.56 15.34 -17.69
C LEU A 4 -7.57 15.44 -16.15
N PHE A 5 -6.91 16.46 -15.59
CA PHE A 5 -6.93 16.75 -14.15
C PHE A 5 -8.32 17.20 -13.67
N ALA A 6 -9.04 17.97 -14.46
CA ALA A 6 -10.39 18.43 -14.12
C ALA A 6 -11.41 17.28 -14.12
N VAL A 7 -11.25 16.30 -15.01
CA VAL A 7 -12.13 15.10 -15.06
C VAL A 7 -11.82 14.16 -13.89
N LEU A 8 -10.53 13.99 -13.51
CA LEU A 8 -10.17 13.22 -12.33
C LEU A 8 -10.71 13.85 -11.04
N PHE A 9 -10.70 15.17 -10.93
CA PHE A 9 -11.21 15.90 -9.77
C PHE A 9 -12.75 15.89 -9.71
N ALA A 10 -13.45 15.93 -10.84
CA ALA A 10 -14.92 15.88 -10.91
C ALA A 10 -15.48 14.48 -10.56
N LEU A 11 -14.75 13.39 -10.78
CA LEU A 11 -15.16 12.04 -10.41
C LEU A 11 -15.09 11.79 -8.89
N LEU A 12 -14.43 12.65 -8.12
CA LEU A 12 -14.36 12.57 -6.66
C LEU A 12 -15.58 13.15 -5.93
N ILE A 13 -16.49 13.83 -6.62
CA ILE A 13 -17.59 14.59 -5.96
C ILE A 13 -18.97 13.89 -6.04
N GLY A 14 -19.09 12.75 -6.69
CA GLY A 14 -20.40 12.12 -6.96
C GLY A 14 -20.69 10.87 -6.14
N GLY A 15 -21.40 11.01 -5.00
CA GLY A 15 -22.17 9.91 -4.40
C GLY A 15 -21.88 9.62 -2.92
N PHE A 16 -22.92 9.52 -2.12
CA PHE A 16 -23.00 9.41 -0.66
C PHE A 16 -22.48 8.11 -0.01
N ALA A 17 -21.55 7.37 -0.59
CA ALA A 17 -20.73 6.44 0.17
C ALA A 17 -19.54 7.24 0.72
N LYS A 18 -19.43 7.39 2.04
CA LYS A 18 -18.28 8.05 2.66
C LYS A 18 -17.03 7.27 2.24
N ALA A 19 -16.20 7.86 1.39
CA ALA A 19 -14.87 7.35 1.13
C ALA A 19 -14.07 7.52 2.42
N GLN A 20 -13.42 6.45 2.89
CA GLN A 20 -12.44 6.56 3.94
C GLN A 20 -11.13 6.98 3.29
N THR A 21 -10.81 8.25 3.40
CA THR A 21 -9.57 8.83 2.86
C THR A 21 -8.68 9.24 4.02
N ASN A 22 -7.41 8.99 3.91
CA ASN A 22 -6.43 9.43 4.90
C ASN A 22 -5.14 9.91 4.24
N ALA A 23 -4.39 10.72 4.98
CA ALA A 23 -3.03 11.10 4.67
C ALA A 23 -2.12 10.61 5.79
N GLN A 24 -0.99 10.01 5.42
CA GLN A 24 0.00 9.48 6.36
C GLN A 24 1.34 10.13 6.06
N LEU A 25 2.04 10.53 7.09
CA LEU A 25 3.41 11.05 6.98
C LEU A 25 4.32 10.18 7.83
N PHE A 26 5.27 9.51 7.18
CA PHE A 26 6.21 8.61 7.82
C PHE A 26 7.63 9.17 7.79
N TYR A 27 8.42 8.82 8.79
CA TYR A 27 9.86 8.89 8.75
C TYR A 27 10.44 7.48 8.89
N ASP A 28 11.29 7.08 7.92
CA ASP A 28 11.92 5.77 7.88
C ASP A 28 13.24 5.77 8.65
N PHE A 29 13.39 4.81 9.58
CA PHE A 29 14.58 4.59 10.40
C PHE A 29 15.43 3.41 9.93
N GLY A 30 15.12 2.84 8.76
CA GLY A 30 15.87 1.73 8.18
C GLY A 30 17.37 2.08 8.07
N SER A 31 18.23 1.08 8.16
CA SER A 31 19.67 1.28 8.05
C SER A 31 20.09 1.79 6.67
N ASP A 32 19.31 1.47 5.66
CA ASP A 32 19.50 1.80 4.24
C ASP A 32 18.53 2.89 3.72
N ARG A 33 17.65 3.41 4.59
CA ARG A 33 16.71 4.48 4.27
C ARG A 33 16.64 5.46 5.43
N LYS A 34 16.56 6.75 5.14
CA LYS A 34 16.34 7.83 6.11
C LYS A 34 15.63 8.97 5.43
N PHE A 35 14.42 8.73 4.99
CA PHE A 35 13.64 9.70 4.24
C PHE A 35 12.21 9.81 4.79
N VAL A 36 11.48 10.77 4.27
CA VAL A 36 10.07 11.01 4.61
C VAL A 36 9.20 10.51 3.47
N THR A 37 8.14 9.78 3.80
CA THR A 37 7.09 9.37 2.84
C THR A 37 5.77 10.01 3.22
N LEU A 38 5.11 10.64 2.24
CA LEU A 38 3.72 11.05 2.32
C LEU A 38 2.87 10.04 1.56
N THR A 39 1.97 9.36 2.26
CA THR A 39 0.98 8.45 1.67
C THR A 39 -0.39 9.11 1.66
N LEU A 40 -1.05 9.09 0.51
CA LEU A 40 -2.48 9.37 0.38
C LEU A 40 -3.19 8.07 0.05
N GLU A 41 -4.16 7.70 0.87
CA GLU A 41 -4.89 6.45 0.74
C GLU A 41 -6.39 6.69 0.73
N MET A 42 -7.12 5.92 -0.08
CA MET A 42 -8.57 5.92 -0.12
C MET A 42 -9.14 4.50 -0.27
N PHE A 43 -10.11 4.20 0.57
CA PHE A 43 -11.02 3.07 0.37
C PHE A 43 -12.44 3.58 0.20
N LYS A 44 -13.14 3.11 -0.85
CA LYS A 44 -14.54 3.44 -1.12
C LYS A 44 -15.31 2.21 -1.56
N ALA A 45 -16.27 1.78 -0.75
CA ALA A 45 -17.27 0.79 -1.15
C ALA A 45 -18.41 1.44 -1.92
N ASP A 46 -18.99 0.71 -2.87
CA ASP A 46 -20.18 1.08 -3.62
C ASP A 46 -21.06 -0.16 -3.92
N LYS A 47 -22.18 0.03 -4.65
CA LYS A 47 -23.12 -1.06 -5.00
C LYS A 47 -22.51 -2.15 -5.89
N TRP A 48 -21.33 -1.95 -6.45
CA TRP A 48 -20.70 -2.90 -7.36
C TRP A 48 -19.46 -3.57 -6.75
N GLY A 49 -19.05 -3.16 -5.52
CA GLY A 49 -17.85 -3.63 -4.86
C GLY A 49 -17.10 -2.50 -4.16
N ASN A 50 -15.80 -2.39 -4.39
CA ASN A 50 -15.00 -1.33 -3.80
C ASN A 50 -13.87 -0.87 -4.72
N THR A 51 -13.40 0.34 -4.47
CA THR A 51 -12.18 0.91 -5.03
C THR A 51 -11.21 1.21 -3.90
N TYR A 52 -9.99 0.80 -4.06
CA TYR A 52 -8.88 1.15 -3.18
C TYR A 52 -7.76 1.78 -4.01
N PHE A 53 -7.13 2.80 -3.49
CA PHE A 53 -5.86 3.27 -4.02
C PHE A 53 -4.99 3.86 -2.91
N PHE A 54 -3.70 3.84 -3.12
CA PHE A 54 -2.76 4.70 -2.43
C PHE A 54 -1.74 5.30 -3.38
N VAL A 55 -1.17 6.40 -2.95
CA VAL A 55 -0.04 7.06 -3.61
C VAL A 55 0.97 7.40 -2.54
N ASP A 56 2.17 6.86 -2.69
CA ASP A 56 3.33 7.25 -1.90
C ASP A 56 4.12 8.31 -2.64
N HIS A 57 4.59 9.28 -1.91
CA HIS A 57 5.53 10.27 -2.38
C HIS A 57 6.70 10.36 -1.42
N ASP A 58 7.85 9.89 -1.88
CA ASP A 58 9.09 9.90 -1.11
C ASP A 58 9.84 11.20 -1.28
N PHE A 59 10.38 11.71 -0.18
CA PHE A 59 11.24 12.88 -0.15
C PHE A 59 12.64 12.47 0.26
N ASN A 60 13.66 13.03 -0.41
CA ASN A 60 15.08 12.76 -0.15
C ASN A 60 15.46 11.28 -0.28
N TYR A 61 14.82 10.57 -1.20
CA TYR A 61 15.00 9.12 -1.38
C TYR A 61 16.45 8.72 -1.68
N ASP A 62 17.14 9.50 -2.54
CA ASP A 62 18.46 9.10 -3.05
C ASP A 62 19.65 9.66 -2.27
N ASP A 63 19.46 10.75 -1.52
CA ASP A 63 20.53 11.38 -0.78
C ASP A 63 20.02 12.21 0.40
N PRO A 64 19.66 11.55 1.49
CA PRO A 64 19.18 12.24 2.69
C PRO A 64 20.26 13.13 3.34
N ALA A 65 21.53 13.02 2.92
CA ALA A 65 22.63 13.72 3.54
C ALA A 65 23.05 15.01 2.81
N THR A 66 22.76 15.13 1.51
CA THR A 66 23.30 16.24 0.70
C THR A 66 22.38 17.47 0.64
N ASP A 67 21.10 17.33 0.95
CA ASP A 67 20.17 18.47 0.90
C ASP A 67 19.38 18.56 2.22
N SER A 68 20.10 18.86 3.27
CA SER A 68 19.64 18.79 4.66
C SER A 68 18.50 19.75 5.02
N ASN A 69 18.11 20.68 4.14
CA ASN A 69 17.18 21.76 4.48
C ASN A 69 15.91 21.80 3.65
N VAL A 70 15.75 20.95 2.63
CA VAL A 70 14.60 20.92 1.76
C VAL A 70 14.14 19.49 1.52
N LEU A 71 12.86 19.21 1.69
CA LEU A 71 12.25 17.95 1.29
C LEU A 71 12.20 17.87 -0.24
N ALA A 72 13.27 17.39 -0.86
CA ALA A 72 13.35 17.22 -2.30
C ALA A 72 12.55 15.99 -2.76
N PRO A 73 11.73 16.07 -3.83
CA PRO A 73 11.02 14.92 -4.37
C PRO A 73 11.99 13.81 -4.81
N GLY A 74 11.83 12.60 -4.27
CA GLY A 74 12.67 11.45 -4.57
C GLY A 74 11.97 10.40 -5.43
N GLY A 75 10.67 10.24 -5.28
CA GLY A 75 9.90 9.28 -6.06
C GLY A 75 8.41 9.34 -5.76
N SER A 76 7.64 8.62 -6.58
CA SER A 76 6.23 8.37 -6.31
C SER A 76 5.87 6.98 -6.79
N TYR A 77 5.07 6.28 -5.99
CA TYR A 77 4.48 4.99 -6.34
C TYR A 77 2.98 5.04 -6.11
N LEU A 78 2.23 4.36 -6.96
CA LEU A 78 0.80 4.25 -6.81
C LEU A 78 0.32 2.83 -7.08
N GLU A 79 -0.70 2.44 -6.36
CA GLU A 79 -1.55 1.32 -6.68
C GLU A 79 -3.01 1.77 -6.74
N ILE A 80 -3.76 1.23 -7.69
CA ILE A 80 -5.20 1.41 -7.76
C ILE A 80 -5.85 0.07 -8.08
N ALA A 81 -6.74 -0.37 -7.20
CA ALA A 81 -7.46 -1.62 -7.30
C ALA A 81 -8.97 -1.38 -7.36
N ARG A 82 -9.64 -2.14 -8.22
CA ARG A 82 -11.09 -2.21 -8.27
C ARG A 82 -11.54 -3.65 -8.05
N CYS A 83 -12.31 -3.88 -6.99
CA CYS A 83 -13.04 -5.12 -6.74
C CYS A 83 -14.46 -5.01 -7.26
N LEU A 84 -14.92 -6.03 -7.98
CA LEU A 84 -16.27 -6.13 -8.54
C LEU A 84 -16.97 -7.35 -7.96
N ASN A 85 -18.12 -7.14 -7.34
CA ASN A 85 -18.94 -8.16 -6.72
C ASN A 85 -20.42 -7.96 -7.15
N PHE A 86 -20.78 -8.61 -8.24
CA PHE A 86 -22.15 -8.53 -8.80
C PHE A 86 -23.12 -9.55 -8.17
N TRP A 87 -22.62 -10.43 -7.28
CA TRP A 87 -23.34 -11.56 -6.67
C TRP A 87 -23.44 -11.48 -5.15
N GLN A 88 -23.57 -10.26 -4.63
CA GLN A 88 -23.58 -9.98 -3.17
C GLN A 88 -24.70 -10.71 -2.41
N GLU A 89 -25.79 -11.09 -3.08
CA GLU A 89 -26.91 -11.84 -2.48
C GLU A 89 -26.77 -13.37 -2.59
N SER A 90 -25.63 -13.86 -3.11
CA SER A 90 -25.41 -15.29 -3.35
C SER A 90 -24.53 -15.94 -2.27
N ALA A 91 -24.40 -17.27 -2.34
CA ALA A 91 -23.51 -18.04 -1.47
C ALA A 91 -22.03 -17.69 -1.63
N ILE A 92 -21.64 -17.09 -2.78
CA ILE A 92 -20.27 -16.68 -3.06
C ILE A 92 -20.04 -15.18 -2.83
N LYS A 93 -20.88 -14.52 -2.07
CA LYS A 93 -20.82 -13.07 -1.78
C LYS A 93 -19.50 -12.58 -1.20
N ALA A 94 -18.72 -13.47 -0.58
CA ALA A 94 -17.42 -13.13 -0.05
C ALA A 94 -16.30 -12.99 -1.11
N PHE A 95 -16.57 -13.44 -2.35
CA PHE A 95 -15.61 -13.33 -3.45
C PHE A 95 -15.89 -12.11 -4.31
N SER A 96 -14.82 -11.45 -4.75
CA SER A 96 -14.86 -10.37 -5.75
C SER A 96 -13.88 -10.69 -6.87
N LEU A 97 -14.13 -10.16 -8.06
CA LEU A 97 -13.11 -10.07 -9.10
C LEU A 97 -12.31 -8.78 -8.88
N GLN A 98 -10.99 -8.86 -8.96
CA GLN A 98 -10.13 -7.69 -8.83
C GLN A 98 -9.38 -7.41 -10.12
N VAL A 99 -9.30 -6.13 -10.46
CA VAL A 99 -8.32 -5.57 -11.39
C VAL A 99 -7.53 -4.51 -10.66
N GLU A 100 -6.21 -4.52 -10.88
CA GLU A 100 -5.30 -3.59 -10.21
C GLU A 100 -4.21 -3.11 -11.17
N TYR A 101 -3.80 -1.89 -11.01
CA TYR A 101 -2.69 -1.27 -11.71
C TYR A 101 -1.69 -0.71 -10.69
N ASN A 102 -0.42 -1.03 -10.89
CA ASN A 102 0.68 -0.54 -10.06
C ASN A 102 1.71 0.17 -10.96
N GLY A 103 2.27 1.25 -10.47
CA GLY A 103 3.30 1.97 -11.21
C GLY A 103 3.86 3.16 -10.45
N GLY A 104 4.94 3.71 -10.98
CA GLY A 104 5.57 4.83 -10.32
C GLY A 104 6.82 5.31 -11.03
N VAL A 105 7.53 6.19 -10.35
CA VAL A 105 8.78 6.78 -10.81
C VAL A 105 9.68 7.05 -9.60
N THR A 106 10.95 6.71 -9.74
CA THR A 106 12.00 7.25 -8.87
C THR A 106 12.65 8.46 -9.54
N LYS A 107 13.50 9.16 -8.82
CA LYS A 107 14.31 10.27 -9.39
C LYS A 107 15.08 9.85 -10.64
N ASN A 108 15.54 8.59 -10.71
CA ASN A 108 16.49 8.14 -11.73
C ASN A 108 15.84 7.25 -12.82
N TYR A 109 14.73 6.58 -12.52
CA TYR A 109 14.10 5.64 -13.47
C TYR A 109 12.61 5.42 -13.17
N PRO A 110 11.83 5.05 -14.21
CA PRO A 110 10.44 4.65 -14.00
C PRO A 110 10.38 3.25 -13.35
N ILE A 111 9.47 3.08 -12.39
CA ILE A 111 9.11 1.76 -11.87
C ILE A 111 8.31 1.02 -12.95
N ASN A 112 8.66 -0.23 -13.21
CA ASN A 112 7.95 -1.03 -14.20
C ASN A 112 6.48 -1.19 -13.81
N THR A 113 5.60 -0.81 -14.72
CA THR A 113 4.16 -0.93 -14.49
C THR A 113 3.73 -2.40 -14.42
N ALA A 114 2.78 -2.69 -13.54
CA ALA A 114 2.16 -4.00 -13.42
C ALA A 114 0.64 -3.90 -13.56
N TRP A 115 0.03 -4.95 -14.11
CA TRP A 115 -1.40 -5.18 -14.08
C TRP A 115 -1.65 -6.50 -13.36
N LEU A 116 -2.63 -6.50 -12.46
CA LEU A 116 -3.04 -7.68 -11.70
C LEU A 116 -4.52 -7.93 -11.92
N PHE A 117 -4.87 -9.22 -12.08
CA PHE A 117 -6.25 -9.67 -12.30
C PHE A 117 -6.48 -10.93 -11.51
N GLY A 118 -7.59 -11.04 -10.79
CA GLY A 118 -7.87 -12.27 -10.07
C GLY A 118 -9.06 -12.17 -9.14
N VAL A 119 -8.94 -12.88 -8.03
CA VAL A 119 -10.00 -12.99 -7.03
C VAL A 119 -9.54 -12.45 -5.69
N ASP A 120 -10.47 -11.82 -4.99
CA ASP A 120 -10.37 -11.38 -3.61
C ASP A 120 -11.43 -12.10 -2.77
N TYR A 121 -11.02 -12.76 -1.71
CA TYR A 121 -11.89 -13.38 -0.72
C TYR A 121 -11.90 -12.54 0.54
N PHE A 122 -13.04 -11.93 0.84
CA PHE A 122 -13.21 -11.00 1.94
C PHE A 122 -13.89 -11.65 3.14
N MET A 123 -13.22 -11.61 4.27
CA MET A 123 -13.72 -12.07 5.57
C MET A 123 -13.84 -10.90 6.53
N HIS A 124 -14.88 -10.88 7.34
CA HIS A 124 -15.08 -9.85 8.35
C HIS A 124 -15.95 -10.35 9.51
N ASP A 125 -15.81 -9.70 10.66
CA ASP A 125 -16.77 -9.84 11.75
C ASP A 125 -18.06 -9.04 11.46
N LYS A 126 -19.09 -9.19 12.31
CA LYS A 126 -20.38 -8.51 12.12
C LYS A 126 -20.27 -6.98 12.18
N SER A 127 -19.28 -6.46 12.87
CA SER A 127 -19.05 -5.03 13.07
C SER A 127 -18.09 -4.41 12.07
N PHE A 128 -17.45 -5.22 11.21
CA PHE A 128 -16.36 -4.82 10.33
C PHE A 128 -15.17 -4.18 11.08
N ASN A 129 -15.02 -4.53 12.36
CA ASN A 129 -13.86 -4.13 13.13
C ASN A 129 -12.64 -4.99 12.82
N ASN A 130 -12.89 -6.25 12.52
CA ASN A 130 -11.84 -7.18 12.07
C ASN A 130 -12.16 -7.64 10.65
N THR A 131 -11.24 -7.37 9.75
CA THR A 131 -11.35 -7.73 8.34
C THR A 131 -10.08 -8.43 7.87
N LEU A 132 -10.23 -9.35 6.93
CA LEU A 132 -9.12 -10.01 6.25
C LEU A 132 -9.51 -10.27 4.79
N ASN A 133 -8.71 -9.76 3.87
CA ASN A 133 -8.77 -10.09 2.45
C ASN A 133 -7.65 -11.09 2.12
N LEU A 134 -7.98 -12.13 1.38
CA LEU A 134 -7.00 -13.04 0.78
C LEU A 134 -7.17 -12.99 -0.73
N LYS A 135 -6.10 -12.67 -1.45
CA LYS A 135 -6.14 -12.45 -2.89
C LYS A 135 -5.20 -13.39 -3.62
N ALA A 136 -5.66 -13.88 -4.77
CA ALA A 136 -4.85 -14.63 -5.71
C ALA A 136 -4.98 -13.93 -7.08
N LEU A 137 -3.90 -13.31 -7.54
CA LEU A 137 -3.89 -12.41 -8.68
C LEU A 137 -2.89 -12.89 -9.73
N TYR A 138 -3.31 -12.99 -10.98
CA TYR A 138 -2.42 -13.07 -12.12
C TYR A 138 -1.72 -11.72 -12.29
N LYS A 139 -0.38 -11.71 -12.26
CA LYS A 139 0.42 -10.48 -12.31
C LYS A 139 1.26 -10.42 -13.57
N THR A 140 1.11 -9.31 -14.30
CA THR A 140 2.00 -8.98 -15.42
C THR A 140 2.86 -7.79 -15.03
N ILE A 141 4.15 -7.84 -15.33
CA ILE A 141 5.06 -6.73 -15.07
C ILE A 141 5.77 -6.38 -16.38
N ARG A 142 5.71 -5.12 -16.76
CA ARG A 142 6.36 -4.63 -17.98
C ARG A 142 7.85 -4.92 -17.95
N LYS A 143 8.37 -5.55 -19.01
CA LYS A 143 9.79 -5.90 -19.18
C LYS A 143 10.37 -6.86 -18.14
N LYS A 144 9.52 -7.59 -17.43
CA LYS A 144 9.94 -8.63 -16.48
C LYS A 144 9.34 -9.97 -16.84
N GLY A 145 10.10 -11.02 -16.60
CA GLY A 145 9.65 -12.39 -16.70
C GLY A 145 9.25 -12.98 -15.36
N SER A 146 8.38 -13.96 -15.40
CA SER A 146 8.05 -14.79 -14.25
C SER A 146 7.74 -16.21 -14.74
N THR A 147 8.22 -17.21 -14.01
CA THR A 147 7.83 -18.61 -14.24
C THR A 147 6.44 -18.90 -13.72
N VAL A 148 5.99 -18.15 -12.73
CA VAL A 148 4.65 -18.22 -12.15
C VAL A 148 4.12 -16.78 -12.07
N PRO A 149 3.32 -16.31 -13.05
CA PRO A 149 2.85 -14.94 -13.11
C PRO A 149 1.70 -14.69 -12.10
N MET A 150 1.98 -14.91 -10.85
CA MET A 150 0.99 -14.84 -9.75
C MET A 150 1.52 -13.96 -8.62
N GLN A 151 0.58 -13.28 -7.94
CA GLN A 151 0.77 -12.65 -6.64
C GLN A 151 -0.28 -13.18 -5.67
N LEU A 152 0.17 -13.46 -4.46
CA LEU A 152 -0.68 -13.76 -3.31
C LEU A 152 -0.62 -12.58 -2.36
N THR A 153 -1.78 -12.06 -1.98
CA THR A 153 -1.90 -10.90 -1.09
C THR A 153 -2.80 -11.23 0.09
N ALA A 154 -2.39 -10.82 1.27
CA ALA A 154 -3.24 -10.75 2.46
C ALA A 154 -3.31 -9.29 2.91
N VAL A 155 -4.53 -8.78 3.20
CA VAL A 155 -4.73 -7.43 3.76
C VAL A 155 -5.61 -7.57 4.99
N TRP A 156 -5.21 -6.96 6.10
CA TRP A 156 -5.95 -7.06 7.36
C TRP A 156 -6.18 -5.71 8.01
N THR A 157 -7.24 -5.64 8.81
CA THR A 157 -7.52 -4.54 9.73
C THR A 157 -8.14 -5.11 11.00
N CYS A 158 -7.58 -4.75 12.16
CA CYS A 158 -8.12 -5.07 13.48
C CYS A 158 -8.26 -3.77 14.27
N LYS A 159 -9.50 -3.30 14.44
CA LYS A 159 -9.81 -2.09 15.22
C LYS A 159 -10.03 -2.44 16.69
N ASP A 160 -9.74 -1.48 17.56
CA ASP A 160 -9.88 -1.62 19.01
C ASP A 160 -9.14 -2.86 19.55
N LEU A 161 -7.92 -3.06 19.05
CA LEU A 161 -7.07 -4.21 19.34
C LEU A 161 -6.93 -4.41 20.86
N PHE A 162 -7.11 -5.66 21.32
CA PHE A 162 -7.12 -6.03 22.76
C PHE A 162 -8.15 -5.26 23.59
N GLY A 163 -9.23 -4.74 22.97
CA GLY A 163 -10.25 -3.91 23.65
C GLY A 163 -9.82 -2.46 23.92
N LEU A 164 -8.64 -2.05 23.43
CA LEU A 164 -8.15 -0.68 23.56
C LEU A 164 -8.74 0.20 22.46
N LYS A 165 -9.77 0.97 22.82
CA LYS A 165 -10.46 1.86 21.87
C LYS A 165 -9.49 2.81 21.17
N GLY A 166 -9.57 2.83 19.83
CA GLY A 166 -8.73 3.66 18.97
C GLY A 166 -7.35 3.08 18.70
N LEU A 167 -7.02 1.87 19.17
CA LEU A 167 -5.83 1.14 18.74
C LEU A 167 -6.19 0.27 17.54
N THR A 168 -5.56 0.51 16.40
CA THR A 168 -5.80 -0.22 15.16
C THR A 168 -4.50 -0.90 14.72
N PHE A 169 -4.60 -2.17 14.35
CA PHE A 169 -3.56 -2.93 13.68
C PHE A 169 -4.02 -3.26 12.28
N ASP A 170 -3.37 -2.71 11.28
CA ASP A 170 -3.67 -2.94 9.88
C ASP A 170 -2.39 -3.23 9.09
N GLY A 171 -2.54 -3.54 7.82
CA GLY A 171 -1.41 -3.80 6.94
C GLY A 171 -1.71 -4.81 5.86
N PHE A 172 -0.65 -5.15 5.13
CA PHE A 172 -0.71 -6.14 4.07
C PHE A 172 0.53 -7.04 4.06
N ALA A 173 0.43 -8.14 3.31
CA ALA A 173 1.55 -9.00 2.95
C ALA A 173 1.38 -9.47 1.51
N ASP A 174 2.41 -9.28 0.70
CA ASP A 174 2.49 -9.68 -0.69
C ASP A 174 3.62 -10.66 -0.93
N PHE A 175 3.32 -11.67 -1.71
CA PHE A 175 4.30 -12.60 -2.23
C PHE A 175 4.06 -12.82 -3.72
N TRP A 176 5.11 -12.62 -4.55
CA TRP A 176 5.02 -12.90 -5.98
C TRP A 176 6.30 -13.46 -6.56
N TRP A 177 6.18 -14.06 -7.75
CA TRP A 177 7.31 -14.56 -8.52
C TRP A 177 7.68 -13.55 -9.59
N GLU A 178 8.94 -13.15 -9.58
CA GLU A 178 9.54 -12.23 -10.54
C GLU A 178 11.02 -12.56 -10.71
N THR A 179 11.48 -12.70 -11.95
CA THR A 179 12.91 -12.79 -12.23
C THR A 179 13.51 -11.39 -12.27
N HIS A 180 14.40 -11.10 -11.33
CA HIS A 180 15.03 -9.79 -11.21
C HIS A 180 16.42 -9.90 -10.58
N ASN A 181 17.21 -8.85 -10.74
CA ASN A 181 18.54 -8.74 -10.17
C ASN A 181 18.49 -7.96 -8.86
N CYS A 182 19.15 -8.52 -7.85
CA CYS A 182 19.39 -7.87 -6.57
C CYS A 182 20.87 -7.58 -6.38
N ILE A 183 21.18 -6.52 -5.64
CA ILE A 183 22.53 -6.12 -5.25
C ILE A 183 22.83 -6.76 -3.89
N LYS A 184 23.96 -7.48 -3.81
CA LYS A 184 24.49 -8.02 -2.57
C LYS A 184 25.27 -6.95 -1.81
N GLU A 185 25.61 -7.24 -0.55
CA GLU A 185 26.40 -6.34 0.30
C GLU A 185 27.81 -6.05 -0.24
N ASP A 186 28.41 -6.99 -1.01
CA ASP A 186 29.68 -6.82 -1.69
C ASP A 186 29.59 -6.02 -3.00
N GLY A 187 28.39 -5.52 -3.36
CA GLY A 187 28.11 -4.78 -4.59
C GLY A 187 27.92 -5.67 -5.83
N SER A 188 28.07 -6.98 -5.71
CA SER A 188 27.83 -7.90 -6.84
C SER A 188 26.33 -8.13 -7.06
N TRP A 189 25.95 -8.50 -8.29
CA TRP A 189 24.57 -8.80 -8.64
C TRP A 189 24.26 -10.29 -8.47
N THR A 190 23.03 -10.58 -8.09
CA THR A 190 22.48 -11.94 -8.04
C THR A 190 21.06 -11.95 -8.55
N GLU A 191 20.70 -12.97 -9.32
CA GLU A 191 19.34 -13.16 -9.80
C GLU A 191 18.47 -13.79 -8.71
N LYS A 192 17.24 -13.31 -8.59
CA LYS A 192 16.18 -13.81 -7.70
C LYS A 192 14.91 -14.07 -8.49
N HIS A 193 14.05 -14.93 -7.96
CA HIS A 193 12.83 -15.38 -8.64
C HIS A 193 11.56 -15.16 -7.83
N ASN A 194 11.67 -14.63 -6.63
CA ASN A 194 10.53 -14.29 -5.77
C ASN A 194 10.82 -13.06 -4.93
N ILE A 195 9.75 -12.39 -4.58
CA ILE A 195 9.75 -11.20 -3.73
C ILE A 195 8.67 -11.38 -2.67
N PHE A 196 8.98 -10.98 -1.46
CA PHE A 196 8.05 -10.84 -0.35
C PHE A 196 8.15 -9.45 0.24
N ILE A 197 7.01 -8.87 0.59
CA ILE A 197 6.92 -7.63 1.36
C ILE A 197 5.70 -7.69 2.26
N THR A 198 5.83 -7.15 3.45
CA THR A 198 4.73 -6.91 4.37
C THR A 198 4.97 -5.63 5.15
N GLU A 199 3.90 -4.88 5.37
CA GLU A 199 3.94 -3.60 6.08
C GLU A 199 2.85 -3.59 7.17
N PRO A 200 3.06 -4.30 8.30
CA PRO A 200 2.20 -4.16 9.47
C PRO A 200 2.30 -2.76 10.04
N GLN A 201 1.14 -2.15 10.31
CA GLN A 201 1.00 -0.84 10.91
C GLN A 201 0.27 -0.95 12.25
N LEU A 202 0.68 -0.15 13.22
CA LEU A 202 -0.01 -0.01 14.49
C LEU A 202 -0.30 1.47 14.76
N TRP A 203 -1.58 1.83 14.82
CA TRP A 203 -2.05 3.20 14.97
C TRP A 203 -2.82 3.40 16.25
N TYR A 204 -2.57 4.51 16.94
CA TYR A 204 -3.36 4.93 18.09
C TYR A 204 -3.98 6.31 17.84
N ASN A 205 -5.28 6.40 18.02
CA ASN A 205 -6.00 7.65 17.90
C ASN A 205 -5.71 8.56 19.12
N VAL A 206 -4.69 9.39 18.99
CA VAL A 206 -4.33 10.39 20.02
C VAL A 206 -5.26 11.58 20.00
N GLY A 207 -5.87 11.87 18.87
CA GLY A 207 -6.75 13.00 18.65
C GLY A 207 -7.98 12.98 19.53
N LYS A 208 -8.48 11.79 19.92
CA LYS A 208 -9.59 11.66 20.88
C LYS A 208 -9.33 12.32 22.23
N HIS A 209 -8.05 12.44 22.63
CA HIS A 209 -7.63 13.13 23.86
C HIS A 209 -7.43 14.62 23.66
N LEU A 210 -7.39 15.08 22.42
CA LEU A 210 -7.13 16.45 22.02
C LEU A 210 -8.37 17.15 21.43
N GLY A 211 -9.53 16.46 21.44
CA GLY A 211 -10.74 16.97 20.80
C GLY A 211 -10.71 16.97 19.27
N CYS A 212 -9.84 16.15 18.67
CA CYS A 212 -9.65 16.03 17.23
C CYS A 212 -9.53 14.55 16.84
N GLU A 213 -10.64 13.87 16.58
CA GLU A 213 -10.68 12.42 16.34
C GLU A 213 -9.97 11.95 15.06
N ASN A 214 -9.56 12.88 14.21
CA ASN A 214 -8.92 12.59 12.93
C ASN A 214 -7.44 12.20 13.07
N LEU A 215 -6.78 12.60 14.18
CA LEU A 215 -5.32 12.44 14.32
C LEU A 215 -4.96 11.11 14.99
N ASN A 216 -4.13 10.33 14.29
CA ASN A 216 -3.52 9.11 14.80
C ASN A 216 -1.99 9.23 14.76
N ILE A 217 -1.32 8.61 15.73
CA ILE A 217 0.13 8.42 15.71
C ILE A 217 0.40 6.93 15.74
N GLY A 218 1.42 6.49 15.00
CA GLY A 218 1.68 5.07 14.87
C GLY A 218 3.01 4.76 14.25
N THR A 219 3.15 3.49 13.91
CA THR A 219 4.34 2.93 13.30
C THR A 219 3.96 1.99 12.18
N GLU A 220 4.83 1.90 11.19
CA GLU A 220 4.84 0.88 10.16
C GLU A 220 6.19 0.19 10.19
N ILE A 221 6.21 -1.11 9.87
CA ILE A 221 7.47 -1.85 9.76
C ILE A 221 7.46 -2.57 8.42
N GLU A 222 8.21 -2.06 7.43
CA GLU A 222 8.46 -2.83 6.21
C GLU A 222 9.37 -4.03 6.55
N LEU A 223 8.85 -5.23 6.33
CA LEU A 223 9.61 -6.47 6.34
C LEU A 223 9.61 -7.02 4.92
N SER A 224 10.76 -7.04 4.27
CA SER A 224 10.83 -7.44 2.88
C SER A 224 11.96 -8.43 2.62
N ASN A 225 11.82 -9.22 1.54
CA ASN A 225 12.86 -10.12 1.06
C ASN A 225 13.00 -9.99 -0.45
N ASN A 226 14.20 -9.67 -0.91
CA ASN A 226 14.54 -9.42 -2.32
C ASN A 226 13.73 -8.27 -2.97
N PHE A 227 13.19 -7.34 -2.20
CA PHE A 227 12.39 -6.22 -2.68
C PHE A 227 13.26 -5.00 -3.04
N GLY A 228 12.85 -4.22 -4.05
CA GLY A 228 13.52 -2.98 -4.46
C GLY A 228 14.97 -3.18 -4.90
N SER A 229 15.29 -4.28 -5.60
CA SER A 229 16.65 -4.67 -6.01
C SER A 229 17.60 -4.96 -4.84
N THR A 230 17.11 -5.09 -3.62
CA THR A 230 17.92 -5.42 -2.44
C THR A 230 17.94 -6.93 -2.23
N ASN A 231 19.13 -7.52 -2.06
CA ASN A 231 19.26 -8.94 -1.79
C ASN A 231 18.95 -9.28 -0.33
N GLY A 232 18.13 -10.32 -0.13
CA GLY A 232 17.86 -10.87 1.19
C GLY A 232 16.82 -10.08 1.99
N PHE A 233 16.76 -10.39 3.29
CA PHE A 233 15.79 -9.83 4.21
C PHE A 233 16.15 -8.42 4.67
N LYS A 234 15.15 -7.54 4.73
CA LYS A 234 15.26 -6.19 5.31
C LYS A 234 14.14 -5.93 6.29
N CYS A 235 14.46 -5.13 7.29
CA CYS A 235 13.50 -4.60 8.27
C CYS A 235 13.69 -3.09 8.34
N ARG A 236 12.64 -2.34 8.01
CA ARG A 236 12.65 -0.88 7.91
C ARG A 236 11.51 -0.31 8.74
N PRO A 237 11.77 0.02 10.01
CA PRO A 237 10.74 0.61 10.87
C PRO A 237 10.54 2.08 10.56
N CYS A 238 9.28 2.50 10.55
CA CYS A 238 8.86 3.89 10.37
C CYS A 238 8.06 4.37 11.59
N LEU A 239 8.12 5.65 11.88
CA LEU A 239 7.21 6.35 12.77
C LEU A 239 6.37 7.32 11.96
N GLY A 240 5.07 7.40 12.25
CA GLY A 240 4.18 8.21 11.43
C GLY A 240 3.04 8.87 12.17
N ALA A 241 2.44 9.84 11.46
CA ALA A 241 1.19 10.46 11.80
C ALA A 241 0.18 10.22 10.68
N LYS A 242 -1.07 9.86 11.01
CA LYS A 242 -2.17 9.61 10.07
C LYS A 242 -3.32 10.56 10.39
N TRP A 243 -3.78 11.26 9.36
CA TRP A 243 -4.98 12.10 9.40
C TRP A 243 -6.09 11.45 8.58
N ILE A 244 -7.22 11.17 9.21
CA ILE A 244 -8.40 10.59 8.55
C ILE A 244 -9.37 11.74 8.23
N PHE A 245 -9.82 11.87 6.96
CA PHE A 245 -10.70 12.94 6.49
C PHE A 245 -12.19 12.62 6.69
#